data_13c09dcbab3c883a7809989410532c68
#
_entry.id   13c09dcbab3c883a7809989410532c68
#
_cell.length_a   1.000
_cell.length_b   1.000
_cell.length_c   1.000
_cell.angle_alpha   90.00
_cell.angle_beta   90.00
_cell.angle_gamma   90.00
#
_symmetry.space_group_name_H-M   'P 1'
#
loop_
_entity.id
_entity.type
_entity.pdbx_description
1 polymer ?
#
loop_
_entity_poly.entity_id
_entity_poly.type
_entity_poly.pdbx_seq_one_letter_code
_entity_poly.pdbx_strand_id
1 'polypeptide(L)'
;MAAAGDKYYRGMTPEQIEKARNSDFRIRVTPTRAVPDQWLGSIEGQSVLCLAGGGGQQGPLLAAAGAKVTVFDLSEIQLQRDLEIAERENLTLDTAQGDMRNLSCFEDEQFDLIISPCATCFCPTVKEIWAESFRVLKPGGSLIVGFINPVYYIFDAAKLDRGKFEVRHSIPYCDFDLPEETRQKLLGPDRPVEFGHSLEDLIGLQLKAGFEMTGFFEDGWG
;
A
#
# COMPACT_ATOMS: atom_id res chain seq x y z
N MET A 1 -6.35 -0.66 14.75
CA MET A 1 -5.00 -1.17 15.12
C MET A 1 -4.92 -2.62 14.70
N ALA A 2 -3.92 -3.02 13.92
CA ALA A 2 -3.72 -4.39 13.52
C ALA A 2 -3.46 -5.27 14.74
N ALA A 3 -4.21 -6.36 14.89
CA ALA A 3 -4.02 -7.30 15.99
C ALA A 3 -2.61 -7.88 15.93
N ALA A 4 -1.92 -7.94 17.07
CA ALA A 4 -0.62 -8.58 17.19
C ALA A 4 -0.76 -10.07 16.82
N GLY A 5 -0.38 -10.44 15.59
CA GLY A 5 -0.47 -11.82 15.10
C GLY A 5 -0.95 -11.97 13.65
N ASP A 6 -1.46 -10.93 13.03
CA ASP A 6 -1.82 -10.97 11.62
C ASP A 6 -0.56 -11.11 10.75
N LYS A 7 -0.57 -12.10 9.85
CA LYS A 7 0.57 -12.40 8.95
C LYS A 7 0.97 -11.20 8.06
N TYR A 8 0.05 -10.28 7.80
CA TYR A 8 0.27 -9.08 6.98
C TYR A 8 0.99 -7.94 7.73
N TYR A 9 1.12 -8.05 9.06
CA TYR A 9 1.74 -7.03 9.91
C TYR A 9 3.03 -7.50 10.60
N ARG A 10 3.64 -8.56 10.11
CA ARG A 10 4.95 -9.00 10.60
C ARG A 10 6.04 -8.19 9.91
N GLY A 11 6.82 -7.49 10.70
CA GLY A 11 8.03 -6.83 10.21
C GLY A 11 9.06 -7.83 9.68
N MET A 12 10.01 -7.34 8.88
CA MET A 12 11.07 -8.16 8.28
C MET A 12 11.97 -8.80 9.33
N THR A 13 12.33 -10.06 9.09
CA THR A 13 13.29 -10.79 9.92
C THR A 13 14.73 -10.42 9.54
N PRO A 14 15.71 -10.63 10.44
CA PRO A 14 17.13 -10.41 10.11
C PRO A 14 17.60 -11.18 8.87
N GLU A 15 17.10 -12.41 8.68
CA GLU A 15 17.43 -13.22 7.51
C GLU A 15 16.91 -12.59 6.20
N GLN A 16 15.69 -12.03 6.21
CA GLN A 16 15.13 -11.35 5.04
C GLN A 16 15.90 -10.07 4.70
N ILE A 17 16.32 -9.33 5.72
CA ILE A 17 17.14 -8.12 5.55
C ILE A 17 18.51 -8.49 4.97
N GLU A 18 19.15 -9.55 5.46
CA GLU A 18 20.44 -10.00 4.93
C GLU A 18 20.35 -10.46 3.46
N LYS A 19 19.27 -11.14 3.10
CA LYS A 19 18.99 -11.47 1.70
C LYS A 19 18.83 -10.21 0.84
N ALA A 20 18.13 -9.21 1.34
CA ALA A 20 17.93 -7.95 0.61
C ALA A 20 19.25 -7.19 0.36
N ARG A 21 20.19 -7.20 1.30
CA ARG A 21 21.55 -6.67 1.11
C ARG A 21 22.28 -7.33 -0.07
N ASN A 22 21.95 -8.57 -0.36
CA ASN A 22 22.49 -9.34 -1.48
C ASN A 22 21.57 -9.30 -2.72
N SER A 23 20.66 -8.35 -2.80
CA SER A 23 19.67 -8.19 -3.89
C SER A 23 18.71 -9.38 -4.07
N ASP A 24 18.62 -10.27 -3.09
CA ASP A 24 17.65 -11.39 -3.04
C ASP A 24 16.44 -10.99 -2.20
N PHE A 25 15.53 -10.25 -2.78
CA PHE A 25 14.29 -9.81 -2.13
C PHE A 25 13.11 -9.79 -3.10
N ARG A 26 11.91 -9.70 -2.54
CA ARG A 26 10.66 -9.60 -3.29
C ARG A 26 9.74 -8.57 -2.63
N ILE A 27 9.26 -7.64 -3.43
CA ILE A 27 8.24 -6.66 -3.00
C ILE A 27 6.85 -7.21 -3.29
N ARG A 28 5.93 -7.02 -2.35
CA ARG A 28 4.51 -7.32 -2.52
C ARG A 28 3.69 -6.07 -2.25
N VAL A 29 2.86 -5.71 -3.20
CA VAL A 29 1.83 -4.66 -3.02
C VAL A 29 0.43 -5.26 -2.90
N THR A 30 0.34 -6.58 -3.06
CA THR A 30 -0.86 -7.40 -2.94
C THR A 30 -0.58 -8.61 -2.04
N PRO A 31 -1.60 -9.34 -1.52
CA PRO A 31 -1.41 -10.31 -0.44
C PRO A 31 -0.47 -11.47 -0.73
N THR A 32 -0.47 -12.03 -1.93
CA THR A 32 0.23 -13.30 -2.19
C THR A 32 1.30 -13.22 -3.27
N ARG A 33 1.10 -12.38 -4.30
CA ARG A 33 1.97 -12.30 -5.46
C ARG A 33 3.01 -11.18 -5.32
N ALA A 34 4.26 -11.51 -5.64
CA ALA A 34 5.30 -10.50 -5.72
C ALA A 34 5.18 -9.64 -6.99
N VAL A 35 5.59 -8.40 -6.90
CA VAL A 35 5.81 -7.51 -8.04
C VAL A 35 6.85 -8.16 -8.97
N PRO A 36 6.65 -8.14 -10.31
CA PRO A 36 7.67 -8.60 -11.24
C PRO A 36 9.00 -7.85 -11.07
N ASP A 37 10.12 -8.56 -10.98
CA ASP A 37 11.43 -7.96 -10.71
C ASP A 37 11.80 -6.85 -11.70
N GLN A 38 11.41 -7.01 -12.97
CA GLN A 38 11.66 -6.03 -14.01
C GLN A 38 10.97 -4.67 -13.79
N TRP A 39 9.96 -4.59 -12.92
CA TRP A 39 9.30 -3.32 -12.59
C TRP A 39 10.08 -2.49 -11.58
N LEU A 40 10.90 -3.14 -10.77
CA LEU A 40 11.71 -2.45 -9.75
C LEU A 40 13.00 -1.85 -10.34
N GLY A 41 13.58 -2.50 -11.36
CA GLY A 41 14.88 -2.11 -11.87
C GLY A 41 15.98 -2.20 -10.82
N SER A 42 17.04 -1.37 -10.96
CA SER A 42 18.06 -1.23 -9.93
C SER A 42 17.56 -0.31 -8.83
N ILE A 43 17.45 -0.82 -7.61
CA ILE A 43 16.98 -0.06 -6.44
C ILE A 43 18.11 0.75 -5.79
N GLU A 44 19.36 0.33 -5.95
CA GLU A 44 20.51 0.97 -5.29
C GLU A 44 20.59 2.47 -5.64
N GLY A 45 20.61 3.30 -4.60
CA GLY A 45 20.72 4.76 -4.71
C GLY A 45 19.41 5.49 -5.10
N GLN A 46 18.36 4.79 -5.49
CA GLN A 46 17.07 5.41 -5.79
C GLN A 46 16.43 6.05 -4.55
N SER A 47 15.75 7.18 -4.75
CA SER A 47 14.88 7.79 -3.75
C SER A 47 13.49 7.13 -3.83
N VAL A 48 13.12 6.37 -2.81
CA VAL A 48 11.90 5.56 -2.81
C VAL A 48 10.94 6.03 -1.72
N LEU A 49 9.69 6.27 -2.09
CA LEU A 49 8.59 6.53 -1.15
C LEU A 49 7.77 5.26 -0.95
N CYS A 50 7.74 4.74 0.29
CA CYS A 50 6.78 3.73 0.71
C CYS A 50 5.51 4.43 1.18
N LEU A 51 4.52 4.59 0.30
CA LEU A 51 3.29 5.34 0.54
C LEU A 51 2.23 4.45 1.20
N ALA A 52 1.78 4.81 2.40
CA ALA A 52 0.94 3.99 3.27
C ALA A 52 1.52 2.58 3.46
N GLY A 53 2.83 2.50 3.59
CA GLY A 53 3.62 1.27 3.63
C GLY A 53 4.29 1.01 4.97
N GLY A 54 3.85 1.66 6.06
CA GLY A 54 4.37 1.44 7.39
C GLY A 54 4.10 0.03 7.93
N GLY A 55 4.91 -0.41 8.88
CA GLY A 55 4.77 -1.72 9.53
C GLY A 55 6.02 -2.59 9.47
N GLY A 56 7.14 -2.03 9.04
CA GLY A 56 8.43 -2.71 9.06
C GLY A 56 8.57 -3.76 7.95
N GLN A 57 7.97 -3.55 6.81
CA GLN A 57 8.02 -4.47 5.67
C GLN A 57 8.82 -3.89 4.51
N GLN A 58 8.18 -3.13 3.59
CA GLN A 58 8.85 -2.65 2.38
C GLN A 58 9.98 -1.67 2.68
N GLY A 59 9.78 -0.75 3.64
CA GLY A 59 10.75 0.27 3.99
C GLY A 59 12.12 -0.32 4.35
N PRO A 60 12.23 -1.14 5.41
CA PRO A 60 13.50 -1.77 5.79
C PRO A 60 14.09 -2.67 4.71
N LEU A 61 13.25 -3.37 3.94
CA LEU A 61 13.71 -4.25 2.87
C LEU A 61 14.41 -3.48 1.74
N LEU A 62 13.80 -2.37 1.31
CA LEU A 62 14.33 -1.51 0.26
C LEU A 62 15.57 -0.73 0.73
N ALA A 63 15.59 -0.30 1.99
CA ALA A 63 16.77 0.32 2.59
C ALA A 63 17.95 -0.66 2.64
N ALA A 64 17.71 -1.93 2.99
CA ALA A 64 18.72 -2.97 2.95
C ALA A 64 19.24 -3.25 1.53
N ALA A 65 18.39 -3.10 0.52
CA ALA A 65 18.75 -3.20 -0.90
C ALA A 65 19.46 -1.95 -1.45
N GLY A 66 19.75 -0.95 -0.62
CA GLY A 66 20.54 0.23 -0.97
C GLY A 66 19.74 1.44 -1.43
N ALA A 67 18.42 1.44 -1.33
CA ALA A 67 17.60 2.61 -1.64
C ALA A 67 17.67 3.67 -0.54
N LYS A 68 17.43 4.94 -0.91
CA LYS A 68 17.14 6.05 0.01
C LYS A 68 15.64 6.06 0.26
N VAL A 69 15.23 5.50 1.38
CA VAL A 69 13.82 5.22 1.66
C VAL A 69 13.20 6.27 2.56
N THR A 70 12.02 6.74 2.18
CA THR A 70 11.09 7.45 3.06
C THR A 70 9.82 6.60 3.22
N VAL A 71 9.43 6.29 4.46
CA VAL A 71 8.15 5.64 4.76
C VAL A 71 7.15 6.70 5.18
N PHE A 72 6.03 6.78 4.47
CA PHE A 72 4.94 7.71 4.78
C PHE A 72 3.68 6.93 5.15
N ASP A 73 3.17 7.15 6.36
CA ASP A 73 1.98 6.45 6.84
C ASP A 73 1.16 7.34 7.78
N LEU A 74 -0.13 7.10 7.88
CA LEU A 74 -1.01 7.79 8.82
C LEU A 74 -0.76 7.33 10.27
N SER A 75 -0.32 6.09 10.45
CA SER A 75 -0.16 5.43 11.75
C SER A 75 1.25 5.59 12.30
N GLU A 76 1.40 6.39 13.35
CA GLU A 76 2.65 6.52 14.10
C GLU A 76 3.19 5.15 14.58
N ILE A 77 2.29 4.25 14.99
CA ILE A 77 2.66 2.90 15.46
C ILE A 77 3.29 2.08 14.33
N GLN A 78 2.81 2.23 13.10
CA GLN A 78 3.38 1.53 11.95
C GLN A 78 4.76 2.12 11.60
N LEU A 79 4.90 3.44 11.59
CA LEU A 79 6.20 4.10 11.37
C LEU A 79 7.23 3.71 12.43
N GLN A 80 6.82 3.61 13.70
CA GLN A 80 7.71 3.18 14.77
C GLN A 80 8.27 1.77 14.53
N ARG A 81 7.50 0.86 13.96
CA ARG A 81 7.98 -0.49 13.59
C ARG A 81 9.06 -0.46 12.51
N ASP A 82 8.95 0.44 11.54
CA ASP A 82 10.01 0.62 10.53
C ASP A 82 11.29 1.11 11.18
N LEU A 83 11.21 2.08 12.10
CA LEU A 83 12.35 2.60 12.85
C LEU A 83 12.99 1.54 13.74
N GLU A 84 12.19 0.72 14.44
CA GLU A 84 12.71 -0.37 15.29
C GLU A 84 13.50 -1.40 14.48
N ILE A 85 13.01 -1.73 13.27
CA ILE A 85 13.75 -2.66 12.40
C ILE A 85 15.00 -1.98 11.83
N ALA A 86 14.90 -0.71 11.43
CA ALA A 86 16.05 0.03 10.93
C ALA A 86 17.16 0.12 11.98
N GLU A 87 16.82 0.44 13.22
CA GLU A 87 17.77 0.46 14.34
C GLU A 87 18.40 -0.92 14.58
N ARG A 88 17.58 -1.97 14.69
CA ARG A 88 18.04 -3.35 14.90
C ARG A 88 19.01 -3.82 13.82
N GLU A 89 18.76 -3.44 12.58
CA GLU A 89 19.51 -3.90 11.41
C GLU A 89 20.58 -2.90 10.92
N ASN A 90 20.78 -1.78 11.62
CA ASN A 90 21.68 -0.68 11.21
C ASN A 90 21.38 -0.18 9.78
N LEU A 91 20.10 0.05 9.48
CA LEU A 91 19.65 0.63 8.24
C LEU A 91 19.35 2.11 8.42
N THR A 92 19.43 2.87 7.33
CA THR A 92 19.01 4.28 7.31
C THR A 92 17.74 4.38 6.49
N LEU A 93 16.68 4.90 7.09
CA LEU A 93 15.45 5.31 6.41
C LEU A 93 14.82 6.50 7.14
N ASP A 94 14.06 7.28 6.39
CA ASP A 94 13.29 8.39 6.93
C ASP A 94 11.82 7.97 7.11
N THR A 95 11.15 8.59 8.07
CA THR A 95 9.70 8.43 8.27
C THR A 95 9.02 9.78 8.29
N ALA A 96 7.81 9.86 7.72
CA ALA A 96 6.95 11.02 7.83
C ALA A 96 5.49 10.57 8.07
N GLN A 97 4.81 11.24 8.99
CA GLN A 97 3.42 10.92 9.31
C GLN A 97 2.46 11.82 8.54
N GLY A 98 1.44 11.24 7.91
CA GLY A 98 0.40 12.01 7.23
C GLY A 98 -0.59 11.15 6.46
N ASP A 99 -1.57 11.84 5.89
CA ASP A 99 -2.58 11.26 5.02
C ASP A 99 -2.05 11.16 3.59
N MET A 100 -2.10 9.96 2.99
CA MET A 100 -1.59 9.71 1.64
C MET A 100 -2.25 10.57 0.54
N ARG A 101 -3.36 11.25 0.86
CA ARG A 101 -4.02 12.23 -0.01
C ARG A 101 -3.33 13.59 -0.02
N ASN A 102 -2.40 13.83 0.89
CA ASN A 102 -1.68 15.09 1.02
C ASN A 102 -0.18 14.85 1.24
N LEU A 103 0.60 14.97 0.19
CA LEU A 103 2.06 14.82 0.22
C LEU A 103 2.78 16.19 0.17
N SER A 104 2.15 17.25 0.65
CA SER A 104 2.72 18.63 0.64
C SER A 104 4.00 18.79 1.48
N CYS A 105 4.32 17.81 2.32
CA CYS A 105 5.61 17.74 3.03
C CYS A 105 6.79 17.35 2.13
N PHE A 106 6.53 16.92 0.89
CA PHE A 106 7.53 16.54 -0.08
C PHE A 106 7.55 17.53 -1.26
N GLU A 107 8.74 17.74 -1.78
CA GLU A 107 8.96 18.56 -2.96
C GLU A 107 8.45 17.88 -4.24
N ASP A 108 8.22 18.67 -5.29
CA ASP A 108 7.95 18.14 -6.62
C ASP A 108 9.17 17.34 -7.11
N GLU A 109 8.93 16.28 -7.87
CA GLU A 109 9.97 15.48 -8.51
C GLU A 109 11.07 14.97 -7.54
N GLN A 110 10.66 14.57 -6.32
CA GLN A 110 11.58 14.13 -5.27
C GLN A 110 11.96 12.65 -5.39
N PHE A 111 11.04 11.79 -5.82
CA PHE A 111 11.18 10.34 -5.77
C PHE A 111 11.37 9.70 -7.16
N ASP A 112 12.19 8.66 -7.22
CA ASP A 112 12.37 7.84 -8.42
C ASP A 112 11.30 6.75 -8.50
N LEU A 113 10.84 6.27 -7.34
CA LEU A 113 9.87 5.19 -7.22
C LEU A 113 8.91 5.43 -6.04
N ILE A 114 7.63 5.19 -6.26
CA ILE A 114 6.63 5.07 -5.19
C ILE A 114 6.14 3.63 -5.15
N ILE A 115 6.11 3.03 -3.94
CA ILE A 115 5.52 1.73 -3.69
C ILE A 115 4.38 1.90 -2.69
N SER A 116 3.17 1.51 -3.07
CA SER A 116 1.99 1.59 -2.22
C SER A 116 1.27 0.24 -2.20
N PRO A 117 1.20 -0.44 -1.04
CA PRO A 117 0.41 -1.65 -0.92
C PRO A 117 -1.10 -1.35 -0.97
N CYS A 118 -1.94 -2.37 -0.83
CA CYS A 118 -3.40 -2.22 -0.84
C CYS A 118 -3.91 -1.33 0.32
N ALA A 119 -3.75 -0.02 0.20
CA ALA A 119 -4.14 0.97 1.21
C ALA A 119 -5.21 1.95 0.74
N THR A 120 -5.47 2.04 -0.57
CA THR A 120 -6.48 2.94 -1.14
C THR A 120 -7.89 2.68 -0.61
N CYS A 121 -8.17 1.45 -0.19
CA CYS A 121 -9.46 1.07 0.42
C CYS A 121 -9.72 1.76 1.77
N PHE A 122 -8.73 2.37 2.40
CA PHE A 122 -8.91 3.12 3.65
C PHE A 122 -9.10 4.62 3.42
N CYS A 123 -9.14 5.08 2.18
CA CYS A 123 -9.36 6.47 1.81
C CYS A 123 -10.73 6.65 1.14
N PRO A 124 -11.51 7.70 1.52
CA PRO A 124 -12.80 7.95 0.89
C PRO A 124 -12.68 8.44 -0.56
N THR A 125 -11.53 9.00 -0.94
CA THR A 125 -11.23 9.47 -2.29
C THR A 125 -9.79 9.09 -2.67
N VAL A 126 -9.55 8.78 -3.94
CA VAL A 126 -8.22 8.41 -4.45
C VAL A 126 -7.65 9.42 -5.44
N LYS A 127 -8.46 10.41 -5.86
CA LYS A 127 -8.05 11.42 -6.84
C LYS A 127 -6.81 12.19 -6.40
N GLU A 128 -6.81 12.64 -5.16
CA GLU A 128 -5.72 13.41 -4.56
C GLU A 128 -4.45 12.53 -4.44
N ILE A 129 -4.63 11.24 -4.13
CA ILE A 129 -3.50 10.29 -4.04
C ILE A 129 -2.76 10.23 -5.37
N TRP A 130 -3.49 10.10 -6.47
CA TRP A 130 -2.86 10.02 -7.80
C TRP A 130 -2.20 11.32 -8.23
N ALA A 131 -2.87 12.46 -7.97
CA ALA A 131 -2.32 13.78 -8.29
C ALA A 131 -1.03 14.07 -7.51
N GLU A 132 -1.03 13.81 -6.20
CA GLU A 132 0.14 14.00 -5.35
C GLU A 132 1.27 13.02 -5.68
N SER A 133 0.93 11.73 -5.91
CA SER A 133 1.93 10.75 -6.34
C SER A 133 2.60 11.15 -7.66
N PHE A 134 1.84 11.70 -8.62
CA PHE A 134 2.39 12.18 -9.87
C PHE A 134 3.30 13.39 -9.67
N ARG A 135 2.89 14.34 -8.81
CA ARG A 135 3.66 15.55 -8.50
C ARG A 135 5.03 15.25 -7.88
N VAL A 136 5.07 14.34 -6.90
CA VAL A 136 6.31 14.04 -6.16
C VAL A 136 7.23 13.05 -6.89
N LEU A 137 6.76 12.39 -7.94
CA LEU A 137 7.59 11.55 -8.80
C LEU A 137 8.40 12.39 -9.78
N LYS A 138 9.66 12.03 -9.93
CA LYS A 138 10.52 12.59 -10.99
C LYS A 138 10.00 12.22 -12.38
N PRO A 139 10.29 13.02 -13.41
CA PRO A 139 10.04 12.60 -14.78
C PRO A 139 10.69 11.24 -15.09
N GLY A 140 9.87 10.29 -15.58
CA GLY A 140 10.30 8.91 -15.80
C GLY A 140 10.31 8.02 -14.55
N GLY A 141 9.93 8.55 -13.38
CA GLY A 141 9.72 7.78 -12.15
C GLY A 141 8.52 6.84 -12.25
N SER A 142 8.45 5.88 -11.35
CA SER A 142 7.44 4.83 -11.39
C SER A 142 6.56 4.80 -10.13
N LEU A 143 5.26 4.51 -10.31
CA LEU A 143 4.33 4.17 -9.25
C LEU A 143 3.99 2.68 -9.35
N ILE A 144 4.29 1.92 -8.31
CA ILE A 144 3.86 0.52 -8.17
C ILE A 144 2.83 0.47 -7.05
N VAL A 145 1.57 0.22 -7.40
CA VAL A 145 0.45 0.27 -6.46
C VAL A 145 -0.38 -1.00 -6.52
N GLY A 146 -0.75 -1.52 -5.34
CA GLY A 146 -1.77 -2.54 -5.18
C GLY A 146 -3.10 -1.93 -4.76
N PHE A 147 -4.19 -2.48 -5.25
CA PHE A 147 -5.53 -2.12 -4.79
C PHE A 147 -6.47 -3.32 -4.85
N ILE A 148 -7.52 -3.27 -4.06
CA ILE A 148 -8.54 -4.33 -4.04
C ILE A 148 -9.39 -4.21 -5.30
N ASN A 149 -9.56 -5.33 -6.02
CA ASN A 149 -10.48 -5.37 -7.16
C ASN A 149 -11.90 -5.00 -6.69
N PRO A 150 -12.53 -3.98 -7.29
CA PRO A 150 -13.87 -3.53 -6.89
C PRO A 150 -14.92 -4.65 -6.82
N VAL A 151 -14.78 -5.68 -7.61
CA VAL A 151 -15.70 -6.82 -7.60
C VAL A 151 -15.78 -7.51 -6.23
N TYR A 152 -14.75 -7.40 -5.39
CA TYR A 152 -14.77 -7.92 -4.02
C TYR A 152 -15.90 -7.29 -3.20
N TYR A 153 -16.12 -6.00 -3.36
CA TYR A 153 -17.08 -5.23 -2.56
C TYR A 153 -18.54 -5.40 -2.98
N ILE A 154 -18.84 -6.00 -4.14
CA ILE A 154 -20.24 -6.23 -4.52
C ILE A 154 -20.90 -7.35 -3.71
N PHE A 155 -20.10 -8.24 -3.08
CA PHE A 155 -20.61 -9.39 -2.37
C PHE A 155 -20.93 -9.09 -0.90
N ASP A 156 -21.86 -9.88 -0.34
CA ASP A 156 -22.05 -9.94 1.11
C ASP A 156 -20.81 -10.57 1.76
N ALA A 157 -20.03 -9.77 2.51
CA ALA A 157 -18.77 -10.20 3.10
C ALA A 157 -18.92 -11.44 3.99
N ALA A 158 -19.96 -11.50 4.84
CA ALA A 158 -20.18 -12.62 5.73
C ALA A 158 -20.56 -13.93 5.01
N LYS A 159 -21.12 -13.83 3.81
CA LYS A 159 -21.42 -14.97 2.94
C LYS A 159 -20.21 -15.37 2.11
N LEU A 160 -19.45 -14.39 1.64
CA LEU A 160 -18.21 -14.61 0.89
C LEU A 160 -17.20 -15.40 1.73
N ASP A 161 -17.02 -15.06 3.00
CA ASP A 161 -16.16 -15.79 3.94
C ASP A 161 -16.56 -17.27 4.12
N ARG A 162 -17.80 -17.61 3.78
CA ARG A 162 -18.33 -18.98 3.80
C ARG A 162 -18.37 -19.64 2.41
N GLY A 163 -17.70 -19.02 1.42
CA GLY A 163 -17.69 -19.49 0.03
C GLY A 163 -19.02 -19.32 -0.70
N LYS A 164 -19.91 -18.42 -0.24
CA LYS A 164 -21.20 -18.14 -0.88
C LYS A 164 -21.16 -16.79 -1.59
N PHE A 165 -21.33 -16.81 -2.90
CA PHE A 165 -21.34 -15.62 -3.75
C PHE A 165 -22.74 -15.06 -3.87
N GLU A 166 -23.03 -13.99 -3.11
CA GLU A 166 -24.29 -13.25 -3.16
C GLU A 166 -23.99 -11.77 -3.41
N VAL A 167 -24.39 -11.27 -4.56
CA VAL A 167 -24.29 -9.84 -4.89
C VAL A 167 -25.28 -9.06 -4.05
N ARG A 168 -24.78 -8.06 -3.31
CA ARG A 168 -25.58 -7.27 -2.38
C ARG A 168 -25.35 -5.77 -2.51
N HIS A 169 -24.18 -5.34 -2.93
CA HIS A 169 -23.80 -3.94 -2.93
C HIS A 169 -23.48 -3.44 -4.35
N SER A 170 -23.55 -2.14 -4.54
CA SER A 170 -23.11 -1.44 -5.75
C SER A 170 -21.70 -0.88 -5.57
N ILE A 171 -21.04 -0.52 -6.68
CA ILE A 171 -19.79 0.22 -6.69
C ILE A 171 -20.10 1.66 -7.15
N PRO A 172 -19.52 2.70 -6.50
CA PRO A 172 -18.60 2.63 -5.37
C PRO A 172 -19.27 2.13 -4.09
N TYR A 173 -18.48 1.51 -3.21
CA TYR A 173 -18.92 0.95 -1.92
C TYR A 173 -18.35 1.75 -0.76
N CYS A 174 -19.11 1.84 0.33
CA CYS A 174 -18.63 2.41 1.58
C CYS A 174 -19.26 1.67 2.78
N ASP A 175 -18.43 1.28 3.75
CA ASP A 175 -18.92 0.68 4.99
C ASP A 175 -19.91 1.58 5.76
N PHE A 176 -19.80 2.91 5.61
CA PHE A 176 -20.76 3.84 6.23
C PHE A 176 -22.17 3.78 5.65
N ASP A 177 -22.34 3.25 4.44
CA ASP A 177 -23.65 3.07 3.80
C ASP A 177 -24.39 1.83 4.32
N LEU A 178 -23.70 0.99 5.09
CA LEU A 178 -24.32 -0.18 5.71
C LEU A 178 -25.23 0.22 6.88
N PRO A 179 -26.35 -0.54 7.11
CA PRO A 179 -27.13 -0.39 8.32
C PRO A 179 -26.24 -0.50 9.56
N GLU A 180 -26.51 0.35 10.57
CA GLU A 180 -25.68 0.46 11.78
C GLU A 180 -25.39 -0.89 12.44
N GLU A 181 -26.42 -1.75 12.57
CA GLU A 181 -26.25 -3.09 13.16
C GLU A 181 -25.30 -3.98 12.34
N THR A 182 -25.37 -3.88 11.02
CA THR A 182 -24.48 -4.64 10.11
C THR A 182 -23.05 -4.10 10.21
N ARG A 183 -22.90 -2.79 10.21
CA ARG A 183 -21.60 -2.11 10.32
C ARG A 183 -20.90 -2.46 11.63
N GLN A 184 -21.60 -2.40 12.77
CA GLN A 184 -21.05 -2.75 14.07
C GLN A 184 -20.59 -4.21 14.14
N LYS A 185 -21.35 -5.14 13.53
CA LYS A 185 -20.95 -6.54 13.44
C LYS A 185 -19.75 -6.77 12.53
N LEU A 186 -19.65 -6.01 11.45
CA LEU A 186 -18.58 -6.15 10.46
C LEU A 186 -17.27 -5.55 10.96
N LEU A 187 -17.31 -4.31 11.45
CA LEU A 187 -16.11 -3.56 11.79
C LEU A 187 -15.51 -3.97 13.13
N GLY A 188 -16.35 -4.32 14.12
CA GLY A 188 -15.84 -4.47 15.47
C GLY A 188 -15.14 -3.20 15.97
N PRO A 189 -14.41 -3.26 17.10
CA PRO A 189 -13.76 -2.09 17.67
C PRO A 189 -12.47 -1.67 16.92
N ASP A 190 -11.84 -2.55 16.17
CA ASP A 190 -10.47 -2.37 15.67
C ASP A 190 -10.34 -2.42 14.13
N ARG A 191 -11.39 -2.75 13.40
CA ARG A 191 -11.35 -2.81 11.94
C ARG A 191 -11.54 -1.41 11.34
N PRO A 192 -10.64 -0.93 10.47
CA PRO A 192 -10.83 0.34 9.78
C PRO A 192 -12.02 0.25 8.81
N VAL A 193 -12.64 1.40 8.56
CA VAL A 193 -13.65 1.57 7.52
C VAL A 193 -13.03 1.36 6.15
N GLU A 194 -13.71 0.64 5.28
CA GLU A 194 -13.28 0.40 3.91
C GLU A 194 -14.19 1.11 2.89
N PHE A 195 -13.55 1.50 1.79
CA PHE A 195 -14.15 2.13 0.62
C PHE A 195 -13.80 1.32 -0.63
N GLY A 196 -14.81 0.87 -1.36
CA GLY A 196 -14.64 0.17 -2.64
C GLY A 196 -14.77 1.16 -3.79
N HIS A 197 -13.65 1.56 -4.36
CA HIS A 197 -13.58 2.49 -5.48
C HIS A 197 -13.93 1.81 -6.80
N SER A 198 -14.40 2.58 -7.79
CA SER A 198 -14.58 2.08 -9.14
C SER A 198 -13.23 1.88 -9.86
N LEU A 199 -13.20 1.09 -10.93
CA LEU A 199 -12.01 1.02 -11.80
C LEU A 199 -11.70 2.37 -12.47
N GLU A 200 -12.73 3.21 -12.70
CA GLU A 200 -12.54 4.57 -13.18
C GLU A 200 -11.74 5.40 -12.16
N ASP A 201 -12.06 5.29 -10.87
CA ASP A 201 -11.32 5.98 -9.82
C ASP A 201 -9.89 5.41 -9.66
N LEU A 202 -9.76 4.08 -9.66
CA LEU A 202 -8.49 3.43 -9.42
C LEU A 202 -7.50 3.53 -10.59
N ILE A 203 -7.99 3.42 -11.82
CA ILE A 203 -7.16 3.40 -13.04
C ILE A 203 -7.35 4.68 -13.85
N GLY A 204 -8.60 5.06 -14.13
CA GLY A 204 -8.90 6.21 -14.97
C GLY A 204 -8.34 7.52 -14.42
N LEU A 205 -8.40 7.73 -13.11
CA LEU A 205 -7.85 8.93 -12.48
C LEU A 205 -6.31 8.91 -12.44
N GLN A 206 -5.63 7.76 -12.41
CA GLN A 206 -4.18 7.69 -12.60
C GLN A 206 -3.79 8.19 -14.00
N LEU A 207 -4.45 7.67 -15.04
CA LEU A 207 -4.23 8.10 -16.42
C LEU A 207 -4.52 9.60 -16.60
N LYS A 208 -5.58 10.09 -15.96
CA LYS A 208 -5.93 11.53 -15.98
C LYS A 208 -4.91 12.40 -15.25
N ALA A 209 -4.24 11.88 -14.23
CA ALA A 209 -3.15 12.58 -13.53
C ALA A 209 -1.85 12.68 -14.37
N GLY A 210 -1.72 11.88 -15.43
CA GLY A 210 -0.58 11.88 -16.34
C GLY A 210 0.24 10.59 -16.37
N PHE A 211 -0.15 9.57 -15.59
CA PHE A 211 0.53 8.28 -15.60
C PHE A 211 0.27 7.52 -16.91
N GLU A 212 1.26 6.76 -17.32
CA GLU A 212 1.13 5.73 -18.36
C GLU A 212 1.18 4.35 -17.70
N MET A 213 0.21 3.49 -18.01
CA MET A 213 0.21 2.13 -17.48
C MET A 213 1.15 1.25 -18.30
N THR A 214 2.26 0.83 -17.70
CA THR A 214 3.29 -0.01 -18.35
C THR A 214 3.22 -1.47 -17.93
N GLY A 215 2.47 -1.80 -16.88
CA GLY A 215 2.30 -3.15 -16.39
C GLY A 215 1.06 -3.32 -15.53
N PHE A 216 0.49 -4.51 -15.55
CA PHE A 216 -0.67 -4.89 -14.75
C PHE A 216 -0.64 -6.39 -14.45
N PHE A 217 -1.04 -6.79 -13.24
CA PHE A 217 -1.33 -8.18 -12.90
C PHE A 217 -2.44 -8.25 -11.86
N GLU A 218 -3.14 -9.36 -11.83
CA GLU A 218 -4.08 -9.66 -10.76
C GLU A 218 -3.49 -10.68 -9.81
N ASP A 219 -3.78 -10.50 -8.52
CA ASP A 219 -3.46 -11.46 -7.45
C ASP A 219 -4.75 -12.16 -7.02
N GLY A 220 -4.65 -13.41 -6.64
CA GLY A 220 -5.76 -14.19 -6.13
C GLY A 220 -5.69 -14.31 -4.61
N TRP A 221 -6.82 -14.56 -4.00
CA TRP A 221 -6.87 -15.05 -2.63
C TRP A 221 -6.51 -16.53 -2.67
N GLY A 222 -5.34 -16.87 -2.12
CA GLY A 222 -4.89 -18.25 -2.00
C GLY A 222 -5.57 -18.99 -0.85
#